data_57ff70dd51fe5005bac6c6c2f03f7574
#
_entry.id   57ff70dd51fe5005bac6c6c2f03f7574
#
_cell.length_a   1.000
_cell.length_b   1.000
_cell.length_c   1.000
_cell.angle_alpha   90.00
_cell.angle_beta   90.00
_cell.angle_gamma   90.00
#
_symmetry.space_group_name_H-M   'P 1'
#
loop_
_entity.id
_entity.type
_entity.pdbx_description
1 polymer ?
#
loop_
_entity_poly.entity_id
_entity_poly.type
_entity_poly.pdbx_seq_one_letter_code
_entity_poly.pdbx_strand_id
1 'polypeptide(L)'
;MVFIGAGCSGKTIQYPEDHERYLRIDRAVELLRQAYVKKDASDLASLMMPLDQLDRLREEAQGDFETFSAITLDFTVERIMIEGDDIDVFVHWQGLWKKDTDDPGLRQRGHTRLQWVGTKSILLRGVQGDSPFGMKARQTTTDPTRAPKKK
;
A
#
# COMPACT_ATOMS: atom_id res chain seq x y z
N MET A 1 -24.25 -28.42 26.93
CA MET A 1 -23.80 -28.11 26.58
C MET A 1 -23.60 -27.60 25.93
N VAL A 2 -23.60 -27.25 25.74
CA VAL A 2 -23.08 -26.81 25.17
C VAL A 2 -23.02 -26.29 24.55
N PHE A 3 -23.14 -26.09 24.31
CA PHE A 3 -22.81 -25.66 23.63
C PHE A 3 -22.87 -24.90 23.17
N ILE A 4 -23.31 -24.83 23.50
CA ILE A 4 -23.23 -24.18 23.05
C ILE A 4 -23.06 -23.50 22.51
N GLY A 5 -23.02 -23.29 22.55
CA GLY A 5 -22.61 -22.67 22.05
C GLY A 5 -22.45 -22.35 21.19
N ALA A 6 -22.47 -22.52 21.13
CA ALA A 6 -22.17 -22.28 20.36
C ALA A 6 -22.36 -21.72 19.58
N GLY A 7 -22.56 -21.74 19.65
CA GLY A 7 -22.52 -21.33 18.98
C GLY A 7 -22.70 -20.49 18.49
N CYS A 8 -22.81 -20.20 18.95
CA CYS A 8 -22.98 -19.25 18.49
C CYS A 8 -22.26 -18.46 17.96
N SER A 9 -21.62 -18.43 18.22
CA SER A 9 -20.82 -17.67 17.71
C SER A 9 -20.69 -17.86 16.42
N GLY A 10 -21.16 -18.47 16.27
CA GLY A 10 -20.86 -18.80 15.18
C GLY A 10 -21.06 -18.01 14.23
N LYS A 11 -21.48 -17.40 14.37
CA LYS A 11 -21.56 -16.71 13.55
C LYS A 11 -20.68 -16.38 12.78
N THR A 12 -20.12 -16.08 13.22
CA THR A 12 -19.11 -15.74 12.45
C THR A 12 -18.31 -16.88 12.20
N ILE A 13 -18.61 -17.63 11.34
CA ILE A 13 -17.79 -18.75 11.08
C ILE A 13 -16.65 -18.35 10.26
N GLN A 14 -15.49 -18.51 10.82
CA GLN A 14 -14.26 -18.23 10.15
C GLN A 14 -13.64 -19.55 9.82
N TYR A 15 -13.48 -19.82 8.56
CA TYR A 15 -12.74 -21.01 8.17
C TYR A 15 -11.27 -20.76 8.47
N PRO A 16 -10.56 -21.75 9.04
CA PRO A 16 -9.15 -21.52 9.41
C PRO A 16 -8.30 -21.03 8.26
N GLU A 17 -8.47 -21.58 7.07
CA GLU A 17 -7.66 -21.13 5.96
C GLU A 17 -8.01 -19.70 5.53
N ASP A 18 -9.26 -19.30 5.66
CA ASP A 18 -9.63 -17.92 5.34
C ASP A 18 -9.04 -16.96 6.36
N HIS A 19 -9.08 -17.34 7.62
CA HIS A 19 -8.52 -16.51 8.67
C HIS A 19 -7.02 -16.31 8.45
N GLU A 20 -6.31 -17.39 8.16
CA GLU A 20 -4.88 -17.29 7.90
C GLU A 20 -4.59 -16.46 6.66
N ARG A 21 -5.47 -16.54 5.66
CA ARG A 21 -5.29 -15.75 4.47
C ARG A 21 -5.42 -14.27 4.78
N TYR A 22 -6.41 -13.90 5.60
CA TYR A 22 -6.54 -12.49 6.01
C TYR A 22 -5.31 -12.01 6.77
N LEU A 23 -4.74 -12.87 7.62
CA LEU A 23 -3.52 -12.50 8.33
C LEU A 23 -2.36 -12.30 7.36
N ARG A 24 -2.26 -13.12 6.33
CA ARG A 24 -1.22 -12.98 5.33
C ARG A 24 -1.42 -11.71 4.51
N ILE A 25 -2.66 -11.35 4.23
CA ILE A 25 -2.96 -10.11 3.51
C ILE A 25 -2.55 -8.91 4.36
N ASP A 26 -2.96 -8.89 5.61
CA ASP A 26 -2.55 -7.81 6.51
C ASP A 26 -1.04 -7.68 6.59
N ARG A 27 -0.36 -8.81 6.68
CA ARG A 27 1.09 -8.81 6.74
C ARG A 27 1.70 -8.28 5.45
N ALA A 28 1.15 -8.66 4.31
CA ALA A 28 1.66 -8.18 3.02
C ALA A 28 1.52 -6.67 2.91
N VAL A 29 0.38 -6.14 3.33
CA VAL A 29 0.14 -4.70 3.31
C VAL A 29 1.14 -3.98 4.21
N GLU A 30 1.36 -4.52 5.41
CA GLU A 30 2.28 -3.90 6.35
C GLU A 30 3.73 -3.99 5.87
N LEU A 31 4.11 -5.10 5.26
CA LEU A 31 5.45 -5.23 4.71
C LEU A 31 5.70 -4.26 3.56
N LEU A 32 4.67 -4.03 2.75
CA LEU A 32 4.77 -3.06 1.67
C LEU A 32 5.02 -1.66 2.24
N ARG A 33 4.25 -1.29 3.25
CA ARG A 33 4.41 0.00 3.91
C ARG A 33 5.81 0.13 4.50
N GLN A 34 6.27 -0.89 5.22
CA GLN A 34 7.57 -0.86 5.86
C GLN A 34 8.70 -0.75 4.85
N ALA A 35 8.63 -1.51 3.76
CA ALA A 35 9.67 -1.47 2.74
C ALA A 35 9.78 -0.06 2.15
N TYR A 36 8.65 0.58 1.92
CA TYR A 36 8.64 1.94 1.39
C TYR A 36 9.21 2.94 2.40
N VAL A 37 8.74 2.89 3.64
CA VAL A 37 9.17 3.83 4.68
C VAL A 37 10.65 3.67 4.97
N LYS A 38 11.15 2.45 4.93
CA LYS A 38 12.57 2.18 5.16
C LYS A 38 13.41 2.42 3.91
N LYS A 39 12.78 2.75 2.82
CA LYS A 39 13.45 3.00 1.54
C LYS A 39 14.26 1.80 1.09
N ASP A 40 13.67 0.62 1.25
CA ASP A 40 14.32 -0.64 0.88
C ASP A 40 13.78 -1.08 -0.47
N ALA A 41 14.52 -0.72 -1.52
CA ALA A 41 14.08 -1.01 -2.89
C ALA A 41 14.01 -2.50 -3.16
N SER A 42 14.93 -3.26 -2.60
CA SER A 42 14.97 -4.71 -2.80
C SER A 42 13.74 -5.39 -2.17
N ASP A 43 13.45 -5.05 -0.92
CA ASP A 43 12.26 -5.59 -0.25
C ASP A 43 11.01 -5.17 -0.98
N LEU A 44 10.94 -3.91 -1.40
CA LEU A 44 9.77 -3.41 -2.11
C LEU A 44 9.53 -4.24 -3.38
N ALA A 45 10.58 -4.46 -4.15
CA ALA A 45 10.47 -5.21 -5.40
C ALA A 45 10.06 -6.66 -5.14
N SER A 46 10.54 -7.24 -4.04
CA SER A 46 10.22 -8.64 -3.73
C SER A 46 8.75 -8.85 -3.38
N LEU A 47 8.04 -7.78 -3.04
CA LEU A 47 6.63 -7.87 -2.70
C LEU A 47 5.72 -7.69 -3.91
N MET A 48 6.28 -7.48 -5.08
CA MET A 48 5.54 -7.17 -6.30
C MET A 48 5.68 -8.26 -7.33
N MET A 49 4.62 -8.44 -8.13
CA MET A 49 4.69 -9.30 -9.29
C MET A 49 5.64 -8.69 -10.32
N PRO A 50 6.34 -9.51 -11.11
CA PRO A 50 7.21 -9.00 -12.17
C PRO A 50 6.41 -8.59 -13.40
N LEU A 51 5.65 -7.51 -13.27
CA LEU A 51 4.80 -6.98 -14.32
C LEU A 51 5.30 -5.61 -14.76
N ASP A 52 5.21 -5.36 -16.07
CA ASP A 52 5.68 -4.10 -16.63
C ASP A 52 5.00 -2.89 -15.98
N GLN A 53 3.72 -3.03 -15.69
CA GLN A 53 2.97 -1.93 -15.08
C GLN A 53 3.50 -1.56 -13.69
N LEU A 54 4.19 -2.49 -13.04
CA LEU A 54 4.78 -2.23 -11.74
C LEU A 54 6.20 -1.69 -11.84
N ASP A 55 6.82 -1.75 -13.02
CA ASP A 55 8.13 -1.15 -13.21
C ASP A 55 8.07 0.34 -12.95
N ARG A 56 7.04 0.99 -13.46
CA ARG A 56 6.87 2.42 -13.24
C ARG A 56 6.68 2.74 -11.75
N LEU A 57 5.91 1.91 -11.07
CA LEU A 57 5.69 2.10 -9.64
C LEU A 57 7.01 1.99 -8.88
N ARG A 58 7.83 1.00 -9.23
CA ARG A 58 9.13 0.82 -8.59
C ARG A 58 10.05 2.01 -8.88
N GLU A 59 10.03 2.51 -10.11
CA GLU A 59 10.85 3.66 -10.47
C GLU A 59 10.42 4.91 -9.72
N GLU A 60 9.12 5.11 -9.59
CA GLU A 60 8.60 6.26 -8.87
C GLU A 60 8.95 6.17 -7.38
N ALA A 61 8.85 4.99 -6.81
CA ALA A 61 9.25 4.80 -5.42
C ALA A 61 10.75 5.06 -5.25
N GLN A 62 11.55 4.60 -6.19
CA GLN A 62 13.00 4.84 -6.14
C GLN A 62 13.30 6.35 -6.18
N GLY A 63 12.55 7.09 -6.98
CA GLY A 63 12.68 8.54 -7.01
C GLY A 63 12.40 9.16 -5.66
N ASP A 64 11.40 8.65 -4.96
CA ASP A 64 11.11 9.11 -3.60
C ASP A 64 12.26 8.81 -2.66
N PHE A 65 12.83 7.60 -2.77
CA PHE A 65 13.93 7.21 -1.89
C PHE A 65 15.15 8.12 -2.07
N GLU A 66 15.38 8.57 -3.29
CA GLU A 66 16.52 9.43 -3.59
C GLU A 66 16.26 10.89 -3.23
N THR A 67 15.01 11.29 -3.21
CA THR A 67 14.64 12.68 -2.99
C THR A 67 14.40 12.99 -1.53
N PHE A 68 13.74 12.09 -0.81
CA PHE A 68 13.32 12.35 0.56
C PHE A 68 14.20 11.58 1.54
N SER A 69 14.73 12.31 2.52
CA SER A 69 15.54 11.66 3.54
C SER A 69 14.69 10.90 4.54
N ALA A 70 13.46 11.35 4.75
CA ALA A 70 12.55 10.70 5.70
C ALA A 70 11.16 10.59 5.11
N ILE A 71 10.61 9.39 5.19
CA ILE A 71 9.25 9.12 4.72
C ILE A 71 8.49 8.46 5.85
N THR A 72 7.34 9.04 6.18
CA THR A 72 6.42 8.45 7.14
C THR A 72 5.14 8.12 6.39
N LEU A 73 4.60 6.96 6.60
CA LEU A 73 3.37 6.55 5.89
C LEU A 73 2.59 5.59 6.78
N ASP A 74 1.31 5.88 6.94
CA ASP A 74 0.39 5.04 7.69
C ASP A 74 -0.72 4.58 6.79
N PHE A 75 -1.11 3.32 6.93
CA PHE A 75 -2.23 2.72 6.23
C PHE A 75 -3.34 2.37 7.22
N THR A 76 -4.57 2.68 6.84
CA THR A 76 -5.75 2.18 7.54
C THR A 76 -6.52 1.35 6.53
N VAL A 77 -6.63 0.05 6.80
CA VAL A 77 -7.35 -0.85 5.90
C VAL A 77 -8.85 -0.65 6.13
N GLU A 78 -9.57 -0.31 5.08
CA GLU A 78 -11.00 -0.04 5.18
C GLU A 78 -11.84 -1.23 4.73
N ARG A 79 -11.34 -1.98 3.77
CA ARG A 79 -12.08 -3.10 3.23
C ARG A 79 -11.15 -4.05 2.49
N ILE A 80 -11.45 -5.33 2.58
CA ILE A 80 -10.72 -6.36 1.85
C ILE A 80 -11.75 -7.16 1.06
N MET A 81 -11.53 -7.29 -0.23
CA MET A 81 -12.39 -8.10 -1.09
C MET A 81 -11.56 -9.20 -1.72
N ILE A 82 -12.01 -10.42 -1.58
CA ILE A 82 -11.31 -11.59 -2.10
C ILE A 82 -12.20 -12.28 -3.10
N GLU A 83 -11.65 -12.52 -4.28
CA GLU A 83 -12.37 -13.24 -5.33
C GLU A 83 -11.38 -14.21 -5.97
N GLY A 84 -11.44 -15.47 -5.54
CA GLY A 84 -10.46 -16.45 -5.98
C GLY A 84 -9.09 -16.08 -5.47
N ASP A 85 -8.13 -15.96 -6.37
CA ASP A 85 -6.77 -15.56 -6.01
C ASP A 85 -6.59 -14.04 -6.00
N ASP A 86 -7.59 -13.31 -6.49
CA ASP A 86 -7.51 -11.86 -6.57
C ASP A 86 -7.97 -11.22 -5.28
N ILE A 87 -7.21 -10.25 -4.81
CA ILE A 87 -7.47 -9.57 -3.55
C ILE A 87 -7.39 -8.08 -3.78
N ASP A 88 -8.42 -7.36 -3.35
CA ASP A 88 -8.41 -5.91 -3.37
C ASP A 88 -8.44 -5.43 -1.93
N VAL A 89 -7.46 -4.63 -1.56
CA VAL A 89 -7.39 -4.03 -0.23
C VAL A 89 -7.56 -2.52 -0.40
N PHE A 90 -8.64 -2.01 0.17
CA PHE A 90 -8.92 -0.58 0.10
C PHE A 90 -8.36 0.06 1.36
N VAL A 91 -7.43 0.98 1.19
CA VAL A 91 -6.78 1.63 2.33
C VAL A 91 -6.93 3.15 2.22
N HIS A 92 -7.04 3.76 3.39
CA HIS A 92 -6.85 5.18 3.54
C HIS A 92 -5.42 5.37 4.05
N TRP A 93 -4.68 6.30 3.46
CA TRP A 93 -3.31 6.51 3.89
C TRP A 93 -3.07 7.98 4.16
N GLN A 94 -2.07 8.23 4.99
CA GLN A 94 -1.56 9.57 5.21
C GLN A 94 -0.07 9.47 5.45
N GLY A 95 0.64 10.48 5.01
CA GLY A 95 2.09 10.43 5.11
C GLY A 95 2.73 11.79 5.12
N LEU A 96 4.03 11.78 5.38
CA LEU A 96 4.86 12.96 5.42
C LEU A 96 6.18 12.63 4.75
N TRP A 97 6.56 13.45 3.77
CA TRP A 97 7.80 13.28 3.01
C TRP A 97 8.68 14.49 3.27
N LYS A 98 9.87 14.27 3.79
CA LYS A 98 10.80 15.36 4.15
C LYS A 98 12.12 15.18 3.41
N LYS A 99 12.60 16.25 2.82
CA LYS A 99 13.87 16.23 2.10
C LYS A 99 15.07 16.27 3.05
N ASP A 100 14.93 17.00 4.14
CA ASP A 100 15.98 17.06 5.16
C ASP A 100 15.35 17.43 6.49
N THR A 101 16.19 17.58 7.53
CA THR A 101 15.69 17.82 8.87
C THR A 101 15.03 19.19 9.03
N ASP A 102 15.40 20.15 8.19
CA ASP A 102 14.82 21.49 8.27
C ASP A 102 13.58 21.64 7.41
N ASP A 103 13.31 20.65 6.57
CA ASP A 103 12.15 20.67 5.70
C ASP A 103 10.89 20.42 6.53
N PRO A 104 9.88 21.31 6.46
CA PRO A 104 8.62 21.02 7.13
C PRO A 104 7.91 19.82 6.55
N GLY A 105 8.24 19.48 5.32
CA GLY A 105 7.74 18.27 4.70
C GLY A 105 6.50 18.49 3.86
N LEU A 106 6.25 17.50 3.03
CA LEU A 106 5.05 17.42 2.21
C LEU A 106 4.09 16.45 2.88
N ARG A 107 2.93 16.95 3.33
CA ARG A 107 1.95 16.14 4.03
C ARG A 107 0.83 15.84 3.05
N GLN A 108 0.55 14.56 2.86
CA GLN A 108 -0.48 14.13 1.92
C GLN A 108 -1.29 12.99 2.49
N ARG A 109 -2.47 12.77 1.92
CA ARG A 109 -3.33 11.66 2.29
C ARG A 109 -4.18 11.30 1.10
N GLY A 110 -4.76 10.12 1.13
CA GLY A 110 -5.60 9.68 0.03
C GLY A 110 -6.17 8.31 0.29
N HIS A 111 -6.90 7.83 -0.71
CA HIS A 111 -7.49 6.48 -0.70
C HIS A 111 -6.95 5.74 -1.88
N THR A 112 -6.51 4.52 -1.67
CA THR A 112 -5.96 3.71 -2.75
C THR A 112 -6.48 2.28 -2.64
N ARG A 113 -6.48 1.63 -3.78
CA ARG A 113 -6.86 0.24 -3.89
C ARG A 113 -5.60 -0.53 -4.24
N LEU A 114 -5.15 -1.35 -3.30
CA LEU A 114 -3.99 -2.20 -3.52
C LEU A 114 -4.48 -3.54 -4.04
N GLN A 115 -4.02 -3.92 -5.20
CA GLN A 115 -4.45 -5.15 -5.84
C GLN A 115 -3.37 -6.20 -5.65
N TRP A 116 -3.76 -7.30 -5.02
CA TRP A 116 -2.84 -8.39 -4.69
C TRP A 116 -3.32 -9.67 -5.35
N VAL A 117 -2.44 -10.64 -5.42
CA VAL A 117 -2.77 -11.95 -5.95
C VAL A 117 -2.05 -13.01 -5.14
N GLY A 118 -2.74 -14.12 -4.91
CA GLY A 118 -2.14 -15.28 -4.27
C GLY A 118 -2.90 -15.75 -3.05
N THR A 119 -2.50 -16.90 -2.56
CA THR A 119 -3.10 -17.49 -1.37
C THR A 119 -2.06 -17.62 -0.27
N LYS A 120 -1.00 -18.38 -0.53
CA LYS A 120 0.06 -18.56 0.45
C LYS A 120 1.14 -17.52 0.27
N SER A 121 1.46 -17.20 -0.96
CA SER A 121 2.41 -16.13 -1.28
C SER A 121 1.61 -15.02 -1.92
N ILE A 122 1.54 -13.89 -1.26
CA ILE A 122 0.69 -12.79 -1.70
C ILE A 122 1.58 -11.68 -2.22
N LEU A 123 1.39 -11.33 -3.50
CA LEU A 123 2.20 -10.33 -4.17
C LEU A 123 1.33 -9.23 -4.74
N LEU A 124 1.87 -8.03 -4.74
CA LEU A 124 1.17 -6.87 -5.29
C LEU A 124 1.19 -6.96 -6.82
N ARG A 125 0.03 -6.74 -7.43
CA ARG A 125 -0.07 -6.73 -8.89
C ARG A 125 -0.51 -5.38 -9.44
N GLY A 126 -0.93 -4.45 -8.58
CA GLY A 126 -1.33 -3.14 -9.06
C GLY A 126 -1.74 -2.22 -7.94
N VAL A 127 -1.76 -0.93 -8.27
CA VAL A 127 -2.20 0.12 -7.35
C VAL A 127 -3.10 1.05 -8.14
N GLN A 128 -4.29 1.33 -7.63
CA GLN A 128 -5.24 2.23 -8.26
C GLN A 128 -5.70 3.28 -7.28
N GLY A 129 -6.06 4.44 -7.81
CA GLY A 129 -6.51 5.55 -6.99
C GLY A 129 -5.36 6.44 -6.58
N ASP A 130 -5.45 7.02 -5.40
CA ASP A 130 -4.42 7.94 -4.90
C ASP A 130 -3.25 7.12 -4.37
N SER A 131 -2.23 6.94 -5.20
CA SER A 131 -1.07 6.17 -4.77
C SER A 131 -0.19 6.99 -3.85
N PRO A 132 0.25 6.42 -2.71
CA PRO A 132 1.22 7.11 -1.87
C PRO A 132 2.64 7.02 -2.41
N PHE A 133 2.87 6.13 -3.37
CA PHE A 133 4.20 5.92 -3.95
C PHE A 133 4.37 6.84 -5.14
N GLY A 134 5.57 7.40 -5.30
CA GLY A 134 5.85 8.31 -6.40
C GLY A 134 5.49 9.76 -6.08
N MET A 135 5.67 10.14 -4.84
CA MET A 135 5.31 11.50 -4.42
C MET A 135 6.16 12.54 -5.13
N LYS A 136 7.44 12.25 -5.36
CA LYS A 136 8.30 13.16 -6.10
C LYS A 136 7.78 13.36 -7.52
N ALA A 137 7.39 12.29 -8.18
CA ALA A 137 6.92 12.38 -9.56
C ALA A 137 5.67 13.25 -9.65
N ARG A 138 4.73 13.05 -8.72
CA ARG A 138 3.51 13.85 -8.70
C ARG A 138 3.76 15.30 -8.34
N GLN A 139 4.68 15.53 -7.43
CA GLN A 139 5.04 16.88 -7.04
C GLN A 139 5.59 17.65 -8.22
N THR A 140 6.42 16.99 -9.02
CA THR A 140 6.98 17.60 -10.21
C THR A 140 5.87 17.94 -11.21
N THR A 141 4.89 17.06 -11.35
CA THR A 141 3.80 17.25 -12.28
C THR A 141 2.87 18.39 -11.86
N THR A 142 2.69 18.56 -10.56
CA THR A 142 1.76 19.55 -10.03
C THR A 142 2.43 20.83 -9.58
N ASP A 143 3.70 21.01 -9.88
CA ASP A 143 4.45 22.21 -9.49
C ASP A 143 3.76 23.45 -10.06
N PRO A 144 3.34 24.39 -9.21
CA PRO A 144 2.64 25.59 -9.67
C PRO A 144 3.48 26.45 -10.60
N THR A 145 4.81 26.43 -10.44
CA THR A 145 5.65 27.24 -11.31
C THR A 145 5.66 26.73 -12.72
N ARG A 146 5.22 25.50 -12.93
CA ARG A 146 5.16 24.90 -14.27
C ARG A 146 3.77 24.94 -14.84
N ALA A 147 2.80 25.17 -14.00
CA ALA A 147 1.44 25.19 -14.45
C ALA A 147 1.22 26.44 -15.21
N PRO A 148 0.91 26.55 -16.23
CA PRO A 148 0.66 27.76 -16.86
C PRO A 148 -0.61 27.86 -17.46
N LYS A 149 -0.42 27.47 -16.97
CA LYS A 149 -0.92 27.48 -17.24
C LYS A 149 -1.87 27.41 -17.64
N LYS A 150 -2.44 27.37 -17.77
CA LYS A 150 -3.23 27.32 -18.06
C LYS A 150 -3.85 28.02 -18.48
N LYS A 151 -3.99 28.27 -18.73
CA LYS A 151 -4.45 28.85 -18.97
C LYS A 151 -4.73 29.04 -19.58
#